data_9bc09faeaaa177324a72d8318e787048
#
_entry.id   9bc09faeaaa177324a72d8318e787048
#
_cell.length_a   1.000
_cell.length_b   1.000
_cell.length_c   1.000
_cell.angle_alpha   90.00
_cell.angle_beta   90.00
_cell.angle_gamma   90.00
#
_symmetry.space_group_name_H-M   'P 1'
#
loop_
_entity.id
_entity.type
_entity.pdbx_description
1 polymer ?
#
loop_
_entity_poly.entity_id
_entity_poly.type
_entity_poly.pdbx_seq_one_letter_code
_entity_poly.pdbx_strand_id
1 'polypeptide(L)'
;LRGLVGSEMCIRDRFKSGANDLAQSFSASIDVDKRLFESDIRGSVAYAEILKNAKLITPSELSKIKKGLNKILNEIKQDRFTWDPSLEDVHMNIESRLVKISGAAAKKIHTGRSRNDQVATDLRLFLMEKIDDISKLLTVLQKSIIAKSENYTESLMPVSYTHLTLPTNVA
;
A
#
# COMPACT_ATOMS: atom_id res chain seq x y z
N LEU A 1 -8.76 23.19 -20.51
CA LEU A 1 -8.55 22.03 -19.61
C LEU A 1 -7.71 20.89 -20.23
N ARG A 2 -6.96 21.14 -21.32
CA ARG A 2 -6.05 20.16 -21.94
C ARG A 2 -4.69 20.04 -21.24
N GLY A 3 -4.41 20.80 -20.19
CA GLY A 3 -3.09 20.91 -19.57
C GLY A 3 -2.91 20.27 -18.20
N LEU A 4 -3.87 19.49 -17.69
CA LEU A 4 -3.80 18.93 -16.34
C LEU A 4 -4.05 17.42 -16.34
N VAL A 5 -3.62 16.72 -17.38
CA VAL A 5 -3.78 15.27 -17.47
C VAL A 5 -2.46 14.60 -17.08
N GLY A 6 -2.46 14.04 -15.87
CA GLY A 6 -1.51 13.03 -15.48
C GLY A 6 -0.11 13.50 -15.12
N SER A 7 0.80 12.57 -15.19
CA SER A 7 2.24 12.60 -14.89
C SER A 7 3.04 13.74 -15.54
N GLU A 8 2.43 14.54 -16.40
CA GLU A 8 3.06 15.73 -17.01
C GLU A 8 3.47 16.79 -15.98
N MET A 9 3.02 16.68 -14.74
CA MET A 9 3.44 17.55 -13.64
C MET A 9 4.71 17.08 -12.92
N CYS A 10 5.17 15.88 -13.18
CA CYS A 10 6.42 15.40 -12.62
C CYS A 10 7.62 16.16 -13.21
N ILE A 11 8.56 16.55 -12.35
CA ILE A 11 9.81 17.22 -12.75
C ILE A 11 10.52 16.42 -13.86
N ARG A 12 10.43 15.10 -13.80
CA ARG A 12 10.99 14.16 -14.77
C ARG A 12 10.56 14.42 -16.21
N ASP A 13 9.30 14.79 -16.43
CA ASP A 13 8.76 15.03 -17.79
C ASP A 13 9.20 16.36 -18.37
N ARG A 14 9.80 17.23 -17.55
CA ARG A 14 10.32 18.54 -17.99
C ARG A 14 11.73 18.48 -18.55
N PHE A 15 12.46 17.41 -18.32
CA PHE A 15 13.83 17.24 -18.80
C PHE A 15 13.87 16.29 -19.99
N LYS A 16 14.57 16.72 -21.06
CA LYS A 16 14.75 15.92 -22.29
C LYS A 16 15.69 14.72 -22.07
N SER A 17 16.53 14.76 -21.06
CA SER A 17 17.43 13.65 -20.67
C SER A 17 16.89 12.99 -19.41
N GLY A 18 16.87 11.65 -19.38
CA GLY A 18 16.55 10.89 -18.17
C GLY A 18 17.47 11.25 -17.00
N ALA A 19 17.02 10.98 -15.78
CA ALA A 19 17.87 11.12 -14.61
C ALA A 19 19.10 10.21 -14.73
N ASN A 20 20.24 10.66 -14.18
CA ASN A 20 21.44 9.86 -14.07
C ASN A 20 21.15 8.57 -13.27
N ASP A 21 21.78 7.45 -13.61
CA ASP A 21 21.62 6.14 -12.95
C ASP A 21 21.80 6.22 -11.44
N LEU A 22 22.74 7.05 -10.96
CA LEU A 22 22.97 7.27 -9.53
C LEU A 22 21.75 7.98 -8.88
N ALA A 23 21.18 8.97 -9.55
CA ALA A 23 20.00 9.67 -9.05
C ALA A 23 18.78 8.75 -9.05
N GLN A 24 18.63 7.90 -10.07
CA GLN A 24 17.54 6.91 -10.13
C GLN A 24 17.67 5.88 -9.01
N SER A 25 18.86 5.33 -8.78
CA SER A 25 19.07 4.35 -7.70
C SER A 25 18.90 4.98 -6.32
N PHE A 26 19.24 6.25 -6.15
CA PHE A 26 19.07 6.97 -4.88
C PHE A 26 17.60 7.28 -4.57
N SER A 27 16.80 7.59 -5.59
CA SER A 27 15.38 7.92 -5.42
C SER A 27 14.47 6.70 -5.41
N ALA A 28 14.94 5.54 -5.87
CA ALA A 28 14.14 4.34 -5.96
C ALA A 28 13.73 3.81 -4.58
N SER A 29 12.41 3.69 -4.35
CA SER A 29 11.83 3.17 -3.11
C SER A 29 11.19 1.79 -3.27
N ILE A 30 11.20 1.23 -4.48
CA ILE A 30 10.47 0.01 -4.84
C ILE A 30 10.77 -1.18 -3.92
N ASP A 31 12.00 -1.33 -3.45
CA ASP A 31 12.39 -2.44 -2.57
C ASP A 31 11.69 -2.40 -1.22
N VAL A 32 11.29 -1.22 -0.77
CA VAL A 32 10.60 -1.01 0.51
C VAL A 32 9.09 -0.91 0.31
N ASP A 33 8.66 -0.11 -0.66
CA ASP A 33 7.25 0.28 -0.82
C ASP A 33 6.41 -0.72 -1.62
N LYS A 34 7.01 -1.68 -2.32
CA LYS A 34 6.28 -2.75 -3.02
C LYS A 34 5.26 -3.47 -2.12
N ARG A 35 5.47 -3.49 -0.80
CA ARG A 35 4.52 -4.05 0.18
C ARG A 35 3.19 -3.30 0.25
N LEU A 36 3.13 -2.08 -0.26
CA LEU A 36 1.92 -1.24 -0.27
C LEU A 36 0.98 -1.52 -1.45
N PHE A 37 1.32 -2.47 -2.34
CA PHE A 37 0.59 -2.71 -3.58
C PHE A 37 -0.92 -2.96 -3.39
N GLU A 38 -1.33 -3.66 -2.32
CA GLU A 38 -2.76 -3.91 -2.05
C GLU A 38 -3.47 -2.61 -1.68
N SER A 39 -2.86 -1.80 -0.84
CA SER A 39 -3.39 -0.49 -0.43
C SER A 39 -3.50 0.45 -1.62
N ASP A 40 -2.47 0.52 -2.47
CA ASP A 40 -2.47 1.35 -3.68
C ASP A 40 -3.57 0.93 -4.66
N ILE A 41 -3.71 -0.37 -4.92
CA ILE A 41 -4.75 -0.87 -5.81
C ILE A 41 -6.14 -0.57 -5.25
N ARG A 42 -6.37 -0.76 -3.95
CA ARG A 42 -7.64 -0.45 -3.29
C ARG A 42 -7.95 1.04 -3.33
N GLY A 43 -6.97 1.88 -3.00
CA GLY A 43 -7.08 3.34 -3.06
C GLY A 43 -7.37 3.82 -4.49
N SER A 44 -6.70 3.24 -5.48
CA SER A 44 -6.88 3.57 -6.90
C SER A 44 -8.23 3.14 -7.45
N VAL A 45 -8.78 2.01 -7.01
CA VAL A 45 -10.15 1.59 -7.35
C VAL A 45 -11.17 2.59 -6.80
N ALA A 46 -11.03 2.97 -5.52
CA ALA A 46 -11.93 3.94 -4.90
C ALA A 46 -11.84 5.32 -5.59
N TYR A 47 -10.62 5.75 -5.94
CA TYR A 47 -10.40 7.00 -6.64
C TYR A 47 -11.02 7.00 -8.04
N ALA A 48 -10.92 5.89 -8.77
CA ALA A 48 -11.58 5.73 -10.07
C ALA A 48 -13.12 5.87 -9.98
N GLU A 49 -13.72 5.43 -8.86
CA GLU A 49 -15.14 5.64 -8.61
C GLU A 49 -15.47 7.12 -8.40
N ILE A 50 -14.63 7.86 -7.69
CA ILE A 50 -14.75 9.31 -7.53
C ILE A 50 -14.69 10.02 -8.89
N LEU A 51 -13.72 9.66 -9.74
CA LEU A 51 -13.60 10.22 -11.08
C LEU A 51 -14.85 9.96 -11.94
N LYS A 52 -15.43 8.77 -11.84
CA LYS A 52 -16.70 8.44 -12.53
C LYS A 52 -17.84 9.29 -12.00
N ASN A 53 -17.96 9.46 -10.68
CA ASN A 53 -19.01 10.28 -10.07
C ASN A 53 -18.85 11.76 -10.45
N ALA A 54 -17.61 12.23 -10.57
CA ALA A 54 -17.28 13.57 -11.09
C ALA A 54 -17.44 13.69 -12.62
N LYS A 55 -17.89 12.63 -13.32
CA LYS A 55 -18.05 12.59 -14.79
C LYS A 55 -16.77 12.83 -15.58
N LEU A 56 -15.60 12.58 -14.98
CA LEU A 56 -14.30 12.68 -15.64
C LEU A 56 -13.92 11.41 -16.40
N ILE A 57 -14.48 10.29 -16.00
CA ILE A 57 -14.39 9.02 -16.74
C ILE A 57 -15.78 8.40 -16.92
N THR A 58 -15.92 7.62 -17.98
CA THR A 58 -17.16 6.91 -18.29
C THR A 58 -17.29 5.61 -17.47
N PRO A 59 -18.51 5.05 -17.32
CA PRO A 59 -18.68 3.75 -16.68
C PRO A 59 -17.89 2.62 -17.35
N SER A 60 -17.71 2.68 -18.67
CA SER A 60 -16.90 1.71 -19.42
C SER A 60 -15.41 1.83 -19.08
N GLU A 61 -14.90 3.06 -18.97
CA GLU A 61 -13.51 3.30 -18.56
C GLU A 61 -13.27 2.84 -17.11
N LEU A 62 -14.21 3.13 -16.20
CA LEU A 62 -14.14 2.62 -14.83
C LEU A 62 -14.06 1.09 -14.79
N SER A 63 -14.90 0.40 -15.57
CA SER A 63 -14.88 -1.07 -15.66
C SER A 63 -13.52 -1.59 -16.16
N LYS A 64 -12.93 -0.96 -17.18
CA LYS A 64 -11.60 -1.31 -17.69
C LYS A 64 -10.52 -1.11 -16.65
N ILE A 65 -10.54 0.01 -15.93
CA ILE A 65 -9.57 0.31 -14.87
C ILE A 65 -9.69 -0.71 -13.75
N LYS A 66 -10.89 -0.99 -13.25
CA LYS A 66 -11.11 -1.98 -12.19
C LYS A 66 -10.63 -3.39 -12.59
N LYS A 67 -10.96 -3.83 -13.80
CA LYS A 67 -10.48 -5.12 -14.32
C LYS A 67 -8.97 -5.15 -14.44
N GLY A 68 -8.36 -4.06 -14.91
CA GLY A 68 -6.91 -3.93 -15.04
C GLY A 68 -6.22 -4.00 -13.66
N LEU A 69 -6.70 -3.26 -12.67
CA LEU A 69 -6.16 -3.26 -11.31
C LEU A 69 -6.31 -4.63 -10.64
N ASN A 70 -7.45 -5.28 -10.77
CA ASN A 70 -7.65 -6.64 -10.25
C ASN A 70 -6.73 -7.67 -10.92
N LYS A 71 -6.48 -7.52 -12.22
CA LYS A 71 -5.51 -8.38 -12.92
C LYS A 71 -4.11 -8.18 -12.36
N ILE A 72 -3.68 -6.94 -12.15
CA ILE A 72 -2.37 -6.61 -11.56
C ILE A 72 -2.27 -7.19 -10.15
N LEU A 73 -3.31 -7.02 -9.31
CA LEU A 73 -3.38 -7.61 -7.97
C LEU A 73 -3.11 -9.12 -8.00
N ASN A 74 -3.75 -9.82 -8.92
CA ASN A 74 -3.57 -11.26 -9.07
C ASN A 74 -2.17 -11.62 -9.62
N GLU A 75 -1.62 -10.83 -10.54
CA GLU A 75 -0.26 -11.01 -11.04
C GLU A 75 0.77 -10.89 -9.89
N ILE A 76 0.60 -9.90 -9.01
CA ILE A 76 1.49 -9.70 -7.86
C ILE A 76 1.34 -10.83 -6.83
N LYS A 77 0.09 -11.19 -6.46
CA LYS A 77 -0.18 -12.27 -5.50
C LYS A 77 0.31 -13.64 -5.97
N GLN A 78 0.43 -13.85 -7.27
CA GLN A 78 0.91 -15.10 -7.87
C GLN A 78 2.40 -15.02 -8.25
N ASP A 79 3.10 -13.99 -7.78
CA ASP A 79 4.52 -13.76 -8.04
C ASP A 79 4.89 -13.75 -9.53
N ARG A 80 3.96 -13.26 -10.37
CA ARG A 80 4.11 -13.13 -11.83
C ARG A 80 4.31 -11.70 -12.30
N PHE A 81 4.32 -10.76 -11.38
CA PHE A 81 4.52 -9.35 -11.66
C PHE A 81 6.01 -9.03 -11.61
N THR A 82 6.54 -8.42 -12.67
CA THR A 82 7.93 -7.97 -12.70
C THR A 82 8.00 -6.52 -12.26
N TRP A 83 8.69 -6.28 -11.16
CA TRP A 83 9.00 -4.95 -10.68
C TRP A 83 10.16 -4.36 -11.47
N ASP A 84 9.98 -3.13 -11.95
CA ASP A 84 11.00 -2.40 -12.71
C ASP A 84 11.58 -1.30 -11.81
N PRO A 85 12.84 -1.43 -11.36
CA PRO A 85 13.47 -0.42 -10.51
C PRO A 85 13.62 0.96 -11.18
N SER A 86 13.63 1.00 -12.51
CA SER A 86 13.69 2.26 -13.26
C SER A 86 12.43 3.11 -13.11
N LEU A 87 11.34 2.51 -12.65
CA LEU A 87 10.06 3.17 -12.38
C LEU A 87 9.94 3.71 -10.94
N GLU A 88 11.03 3.68 -10.18
CA GLU A 88 11.18 4.37 -8.91
C GLU A 88 10.34 3.79 -7.75
N ASP A 89 9.01 3.73 -7.85
CA ASP A 89 8.10 3.36 -6.77
C ASP A 89 7.04 2.31 -7.20
N VAL A 90 6.31 1.78 -6.22
CA VAL A 90 5.21 0.83 -6.41
C VAL A 90 4.10 1.42 -7.28
N HIS A 91 3.82 2.69 -7.11
CA HIS A 91 2.72 3.38 -7.79
C HIS A 91 2.99 3.50 -9.29
N MET A 92 4.21 3.91 -9.68
CA MET A 92 4.61 3.99 -11.09
C MET A 92 4.65 2.63 -11.77
N ASN A 93 5.08 1.60 -11.05
CA ASN A 93 5.07 0.23 -11.54
C ASN A 93 3.64 -0.25 -11.84
N ILE A 94 2.71 -0.08 -10.90
CA ILE A 94 1.30 -0.44 -11.06
C ILE A 94 0.66 0.40 -12.17
N GLU A 95 0.88 1.71 -12.19
CA GLU A 95 0.32 2.62 -13.19
C GLU A 95 0.83 2.30 -14.61
N SER A 96 2.13 2.06 -14.78
CA SER A 96 2.72 1.64 -16.05
C SER A 96 2.10 0.33 -16.57
N ARG A 97 1.94 -0.66 -15.67
CA ARG A 97 1.30 -1.92 -16.00
C ARG A 97 -0.18 -1.73 -16.36
N LEU A 98 -0.88 -0.89 -15.62
CA LEU A 98 -2.29 -0.57 -15.88
C LEU A 98 -2.47 0.09 -17.26
N VAL A 99 -1.57 0.99 -17.64
CA VAL A 99 -1.59 1.61 -18.99
C VAL A 99 -1.43 0.56 -20.08
N LYS A 100 -0.55 -0.43 -19.89
CA LYS A 100 -0.39 -1.54 -20.85
C LYS A 100 -1.65 -2.40 -20.99
N ILE A 101 -2.44 -2.54 -19.90
CA ILE A 101 -3.67 -3.36 -19.88
C ILE A 101 -4.89 -2.58 -20.36
N SER A 102 -5.07 -1.35 -19.88
CA SER A 102 -6.31 -0.57 -20.03
C SER A 102 -6.17 0.63 -20.97
N GLY A 103 -4.98 0.88 -21.49
CA GLY A 103 -4.70 1.92 -22.50
C GLY A 103 -5.02 3.33 -22.00
N ALA A 104 -5.68 4.14 -22.86
CA ALA A 104 -5.99 5.54 -22.59
C ALA A 104 -6.83 5.78 -21.32
N ALA A 105 -7.69 4.81 -20.95
CA ALA A 105 -8.50 4.91 -19.73
C ALA A 105 -7.63 4.98 -18.46
N ALA A 106 -6.54 4.21 -18.42
CA ALA A 106 -5.61 4.18 -17.30
C ALA A 106 -4.92 5.53 -17.06
N LYS A 107 -4.58 6.26 -18.12
CA LYS A 107 -3.93 7.57 -18.01
C LYS A 107 -4.78 8.61 -17.27
N LYS A 108 -6.09 8.41 -17.21
CA LYS A 108 -7.00 9.33 -16.53
C LYS A 108 -7.03 9.13 -15.01
N ILE A 109 -6.51 8.01 -14.49
CA ILE A 109 -6.60 7.68 -13.05
C ILE A 109 -5.88 8.70 -12.16
N HIS A 110 -4.89 9.39 -12.71
CA HIS A 110 -4.11 10.39 -11.98
C HIS A 110 -4.68 11.82 -12.06
N THR A 111 -5.82 12.00 -12.75
CA THR A 111 -6.45 13.31 -12.94
C THR A 111 -6.86 13.92 -11.60
N GLY A 112 -6.26 15.09 -11.26
CA GLY A 112 -6.56 15.79 -10.02
C GLY A 112 -6.03 15.14 -8.75
N ARG A 113 -5.17 14.13 -8.84
CA ARG A 113 -4.55 13.43 -7.71
C ARG A 113 -3.09 13.84 -7.56
N SER A 114 -2.69 14.16 -6.34
CA SER A 114 -1.28 14.30 -5.99
C SER A 114 -0.67 12.93 -5.65
N ARG A 115 0.56 12.67 -6.08
CA ARG A 115 1.31 11.47 -5.65
C ARG A 115 1.48 11.44 -4.13
N ASN A 116 1.68 12.60 -3.51
CA ASN A 116 1.82 12.69 -2.05
C ASN A 116 0.55 12.25 -1.32
N ASP A 117 -0.63 12.62 -1.81
CA ASP A 117 -1.90 12.18 -1.22
C ASP A 117 -2.10 10.67 -1.38
N GLN A 118 -1.68 10.13 -2.53
CA GLN A 118 -1.71 8.69 -2.81
C GLN A 118 -0.85 7.93 -1.81
N VAL A 119 0.43 8.27 -1.71
CA VAL A 119 1.39 7.63 -0.81
C VAL A 119 0.92 7.69 0.65
N ALA A 120 0.48 8.87 1.11
CA ALA A 120 -0.01 9.04 2.49
C ALA A 120 -1.26 8.19 2.77
N THR A 121 -2.17 8.08 1.79
CA THR A 121 -3.38 7.27 1.92
C THR A 121 -3.03 5.79 1.98
N ASP A 122 -2.16 5.32 1.10
CA ASP A 122 -1.78 3.92 1.00
C ASP A 122 -1.02 3.46 2.25
N LEU A 123 -0.12 4.30 2.78
CA LEU A 123 0.54 4.01 4.06
C LEU A 123 -0.45 3.90 5.21
N ARG A 124 -1.43 4.81 5.29
CA ARG A 124 -2.47 4.75 6.33
C ARG A 124 -3.32 3.50 6.22
N LEU A 125 -3.74 3.12 5.04
CA LEU A 125 -4.51 1.91 4.80
C LEU A 125 -3.71 0.67 5.22
N PHE A 126 -2.44 0.60 4.82
CA PHE A 126 -1.54 -0.48 5.21
C PHE A 126 -1.36 -0.57 6.73
N LEU A 127 -1.11 0.56 7.40
CA LEU A 127 -0.94 0.58 8.86
C LEU A 127 -2.21 0.15 9.58
N MET A 128 -3.39 0.60 9.15
CA MET A 128 -4.66 0.17 9.75
C MET A 128 -4.82 -1.34 9.67
N GLU A 129 -4.56 -1.94 8.51
CA GLU A 129 -4.63 -3.40 8.36
C GLU A 129 -3.61 -4.13 9.24
N LYS A 130 -2.38 -3.62 9.32
CA LYS A 130 -1.34 -4.22 10.16
C LYS A 130 -1.64 -4.11 11.66
N ILE A 131 -2.25 -3.01 12.09
CA ILE A 131 -2.73 -2.86 13.48
C ILE A 131 -3.81 -3.89 13.79
N ASP A 132 -4.76 -4.08 12.89
CA ASP A 132 -5.80 -5.10 13.06
C ASP A 132 -5.22 -6.53 13.13
N ASP A 133 -4.25 -6.83 12.27
CA ASP A 133 -3.57 -8.13 12.26
C ASP A 133 -2.81 -8.36 13.58
N ILE A 134 -2.05 -7.37 14.06
CA ILE A 134 -1.33 -7.43 15.33
C ILE A 134 -2.30 -7.60 16.50
N SER A 135 -3.41 -6.87 16.52
CA SER A 135 -4.44 -6.95 17.55
C SER A 135 -5.04 -8.36 17.63
N LYS A 136 -5.29 -8.99 16.49
CA LYS A 136 -5.75 -10.39 16.42
C LYS A 136 -4.70 -11.35 16.99
N LEU A 137 -3.44 -11.19 16.61
CA LEU A 137 -2.35 -12.04 17.09
C LEU A 137 -2.14 -11.91 18.61
N LEU A 138 -2.23 -10.69 19.14
CA LEU A 138 -2.17 -10.44 20.59
C LEU A 138 -3.33 -11.14 21.31
N THR A 139 -4.54 -11.08 20.75
CA THR A 139 -5.71 -11.76 21.30
C THR A 139 -5.50 -13.30 21.32
N VAL A 140 -4.93 -13.86 20.26
CA VAL A 140 -4.61 -15.29 20.20
C VAL A 140 -3.57 -15.66 21.26
N LEU A 141 -2.52 -14.84 21.40
CA LEU A 141 -1.50 -15.05 22.44
C LEU A 141 -2.11 -15.01 23.84
N GLN A 142 -2.91 -14.02 24.16
CA GLN A 142 -3.60 -13.91 25.45
C GLN A 142 -4.45 -15.14 25.76
N LYS A 143 -5.25 -15.59 24.78
CA LYS A 143 -6.07 -16.80 24.94
C LYS A 143 -5.21 -18.05 25.18
N SER A 144 -4.08 -18.16 24.50
CA SER A 144 -3.16 -19.29 24.68
C SER A 144 -2.51 -19.29 26.08
N ILE A 145 -2.16 -18.11 26.60
CA ILE A 145 -1.62 -17.97 27.96
C ILE A 145 -2.69 -18.36 29.00
N ILE A 146 -3.93 -17.86 28.83
CA ILE A 146 -5.05 -18.19 29.72
C ILE A 146 -5.29 -19.71 29.73
N ALA A 147 -5.46 -20.31 28.57
CA ALA A 147 -5.70 -21.75 28.45
C ALA A 147 -4.55 -22.58 29.06
N LYS A 148 -3.31 -22.12 28.94
CA LYS A 148 -2.18 -22.77 29.60
C LYS A 148 -2.24 -22.61 31.13
N SER A 149 -2.59 -21.43 31.64
CA SER A 149 -2.67 -21.14 33.07
C SER A 149 -3.75 -21.99 33.77
N GLU A 150 -4.83 -22.31 33.09
CA GLU A 150 -5.90 -23.17 33.60
C GLU A 150 -5.39 -24.56 34.01
N ASN A 151 -4.35 -25.08 33.35
CA ASN A 151 -3.73 -26.36 33.68
C ASN A 151 -2.82 -26.31 34.92
N TYR A 152 -2.52 -25.11 35.44
CA TYR A 152 -1.57 -24.89 36.53
C TYR A 152 -2.18 -24.12 37.69
N THR A 153 -3.50 -24.12 37.83
CA THR A 153 -4.23 -23.39 38.90
C THR A 153 -3.85 -23.89 40.30
N GLU A 154 -3.51 -25.14 40.43
CA GLU A 154 -3.08 -25.75 41.68
C GLU A 154 -1.55 -25.66 41.93
N SER A 155 -0.82 -25.10 40.99
CA SER A 155 0.64 -24.96 41.09
C SER A 155 1.03 -23.72 41.85
N LEU A 156 1.70 -23.90 43.02
CA LEU A 156 2.18 -22.78 43.83
C LEU A 156 3.49 -22.24 43.26
N MET A 157 3.53 -20.94 43.00
CA MET A 157 4.75 -20.23 42.58
C MET A 157 5.33 -19.45 43.75
N PRO A 158 6.66 -19.51 44.01
CA PRO A 158 7.29 -18.70 45.06
C PRO A 158 7.08 -17.22 44.85
N VAL A 159 6.61 -16.51 45.85
CA VAL A 159 6.30 -15.05 45.78
C VAL A 159 7.53 -14.20 45.46
N SER A 160 8.73 -14.66 45.78
CA SER A 160 10.00 -13.99 45.52
C SER A 160 10.24 -13.63 44.04
N TYR A 161 9.64 -14.36 43.10
CA TYR A 161 9.75 -14.10 41.67
C TYR A 161 8.74 -13.06 41.18
N THR A 162 7.65 -12.86 41.87
CA THR A 162 6.62 -11.87 41.51
C THR A 162 7.05 -10.43 41.80
N HIS A 163 8.03 -10.23 42.70
CA HIS A 163 8.60 -8.93 43.03
C HIS A 163 9.81 -8.53 42.20
N LEU A 164 10.27 -9.39 41.29
CA LEU A 164 11.36 -9.11 40.36
C LEU A 164 10.85 -8.47 39.05
N THR A 165 9.57 -8.34 38.86
CA THR A 165 9.04 -7.50 37.80
C THR A 165 9.36 -6.06 38.12
N LEU A 166 10.08 -5.42 37.20
CA LEU A 166 10.43 -4.01 37.24
C LEU A 166 9.32 -3.16 37.87
N PRO A 167 9.65 -2.23 38.77
CA PRO A 167 8.68 -1.28 39.28
C PRO A 167 8.10 -0.52 38.08
N THR A 168 6.88 -0.92 37.68
CA THR A 168 6.11 -0.18 36.72
C THR A 168 5.73 1.12 37.39
N ASN A 169 6.49 2.16 37.06
CA ASN A 169 6.12 3.54 37.22
C ASN A 169 5.65 3.99 38.59
N VAL A 170 6.57 4.55 39.27
CA VAL A 170 6.27 5.71 40.11
C VAL A 170 6.30 6.91 39.15
N ALA A 171 5.13 7.32 38.69
CA ALA A 171 4.95 8.64 38.16
C ALA A 171 4.58 9.56 39.32
#